data_f1706910d4476b8065a29fcf1e3b6284
#
_entry.id   f1706910d4476b8065a29fcf1e3b6284
#
_cell.length_a   1.000
_cell.length_b   1.000
_cell.length_c   1.000
_cell.angle_alpha   90.00
_cell.angle_beta   90.00
_cell.angle_gamma   90.00
#
_symmetry.space_group_name_H-M   'P 1'
#
loop_
_entity.id
_entity.type
_entity.pdbx_description
1 polymer ?
#
loop_
_entity_poly.entity_id
_entity_poly.type
_entity_poly.pdbx_seq_one_letter_code
_entity_poly.pdbx_strand_id
1 'polypeptide(L)'
;MHPVLLRLGPVTVHSYGTLLAFGILLGLWLAQRRAPAAGLDPDHVWNLGVYMVLAALAGAKVWLIFADWQYYRQNPGDILSWSTLQAGGVWYGGLLTALVILIAYARHAKLSFASLGDVYAAPLALGHGIGRLGCFAAGCCYGKPTSMPWGIVFTSPYAHQIVGTPLGVPLHPTQLYEAAAEFINVGILLSLGVGKRAPGQVIGAYAFLYGLTRFTVEFFRGDPGRTPLAGGAFSLMQVASVGLMLLGAWLWFRPRFAARPAPSRPGPVTA
;
A
#
# COMPACT_ATOMS: atom_id res chain seq x y z
N MET A 1 17.32 -8.04 -13.39
CA MET A 1 15.95 -8.26 -12.89
C MET A 1 15.72 -9.74 -12.69
N HIS A 2 15.05 -10.11 -11.62
CA HIS A 2 14.76 -11.50 -11.25
C HIS A 2 13.28 -11.61 -10.86
N PRO A 3 12.34 -11.67 -11.85
CA PRO A 3 10.92 -11.82 -11.56
C PRO A 3 10.59 -13.09 -10.78
N VAL A 4 11.37 -14.14 -11.01
CA VAL A 4 11.31 -15.43 -10.31
C VAL A 4 12.53 -15.57 -9.42
N LEU A 5 12.32 -15.80 -8.12
CA LEU A 5 13.38 -16.07 -7.15
C LEU A 5 13.79 -17.52 -7.14
N LEU A 6 12.79 -18.43 -7.14
CA LEU A 6 13.02 -19.85 -6.96
C LEU A 6 11.89 -20.65 -7.62
N ARG A 7 12.24 -21.79 -8.21
CA ARG A 7 11.28 -22.79 -8.73
C ARG A 7 11.44 -24.09 -7.94
N LEU A 8 10.39 -24.48 -7.24
CA LEU A 8 10.33 -25.72 -6.46
C LEU A 8 9.27 -26.63 -7.07
N GLY A 9 9.65 -27.39 -8.10
CA GLY A 9 8.71 -28.23 -8.85
C GLY A 9 7.60 -27.38 -9.48
N PRO A 10 6.31 -27.62 -9.15
CA PRO A 10 5.20 -26.86 -9.70
C PRO A 10 5.02 -25.45 -9.06
N VAL A 11 5.72 -25.18 -7.95
CA VAL A 11 5.59 -23.91 -7.21
C VAL A 11 6.68 -22.95 -7.66
N THR A 12 6.26 -21.79 -8.17
CA THR A 12 7.15 -20.68 -8.53
C THR A 12 7.06 -19.59 -7.49
N VAL A 13 8.16 -19.27 -6.83
CA VAL A 13 8.26 -18.16 -5.88
C VAL A 13 8.68 -16.90 -6.64
N HIS A 14 7.81 -15.92 -6.68
CA HIS A 14 8.03 -14.66 -7.38
C HIS A 14 8.62 -13.60 -6.45
N SER A 15 9.57 -12.82 -6.96
CA SER A 15 10.24 -11.74 -6.20
C SER A 15 9.24 -10.72 -5.67
N TYR A 16 8.23 -10.36 -6.47
CA TYR A 16 7.17 -9.43 -6.05
C TYR A 16 6.43 -9.93 -4.81
N GLY A 17 5.93 -11.16 -4.84
CA GLY A 17 5.18 -11.75 -3.72
C GLY A 17 6.01 -11.85 -2.45
N THR A 18 7.29 -12.22 -2.58
CA THR A 18 8.22 -12.34 -1.45
C THR A 18 8.49 -10.96 -0.81
N LEU A 19 8.81 -9.95 -1.62
CA LEU A 19 9.06 -8.61 -1.11
C LEU A 19 7.79 -7.98 -0.54
N LEU A 20 6.63 -8.22 -1.15
CA LEU A 20 5.34 -7.78 -0.62
C LEU A 20 5.05 -8.40 0.75
N ALA A 21 5.21 -9.72 0.89
CA ALA A 21 5.03 -10.41 2.16
C ALA A 21 6.00 -9.90 3.24
N PHE A 22 7.27 -9.71 2.88
CA PHE A 22 8.26 -9.12 3.79
C PHE A 22 7.88 -7.70 4.21
N GLY A 23 7.44 -6.85 3.26
CA GLY A 23 6.97 -5.49 3.55
C GLY A 23 5.76 -5.45 4.47
N ILE A 24 4.80 -6.37 4.27
CA ILE A 24 3.63 -6.54 5.15
C ILE A 24 4.07 -6.92 6.57
N LEU A 25 4.89 -7.97 6.72
CA LEU A 25 5.34 -8.43 8.04
C LEU A 25 6.12 -7.35 8.79
N LEU A 26 7.03 -6.65 8.10
CA LEU A 26 7.80 -5.57 8.70
C LEU A 26 6.90 -4.37 9.05
N GLY A 27 5.91 -4.08 8.22
CA GLY A 27 4.90 -3.06 8.49
C GLY A 27 4.04 -3.39 9.71
N LEU A 28 3.56 -4.62 9.83
CA LEU A 28 2.79 -5.09 10.99
C LEU A 28 3.62 -5.03 12.28
N TRP A 29 4.86 -5.49 12.22
CA TRP A 29 5.80 -5.40 13.35
C TRP A 29 6.02 -3.95 13.78
N LEU A 30 6.23 -3.03 12.84
CA LEU A 30 6.43 -1.62 13.13
C LEU A 30 5.15 -1.00 13.72
N ALA A 31 3.95 -1.33 13.19
CA ALA A 31 2.67 -0.87 13.72
C ALA A 31 2.49 -1.31 15.19
N GLN A 32 2.72 -2.59 15.47
CA GLN A 32 2.65 -3.14 16.81
C GLN A 32 3.58 -2.41 17.80
N ARG A 33 4.84 -2.15 17.36
CA ARG A 33 5.84 -1.42 18.18
C ARG A 33 5.43 0.02 18.46
N ARG A 34 4.64 0.64 17.59
CA ARG A 34 4.22 2.04 17.74
C ARG A 34 2.88 2.21 18.46
N ALA A 35 2.11 1.15 18.60
CA ALA A 35 0.78 1.17 19.22
C ALA A 35 0.76 1.81 20.64
N PRO A 36 1.70 1.48 21.55
CA PRO A 36 1.70 2.06 22.90
C PRO A 36 1.86 3.57 22.92
N ALA A 37 2.60 4.15 21.97
CA ALA A 37 2.78 5.60 21.87
C ALA A 37 1.48 6.34 21.51
N ALA A 38 0.50 5.64 20.91
CA ALA A 38 -0.83 6.16 20.63
C ALA A 38 -1.87 5.81 21.71
N GLY A 39 -1.45 5.15 22.80
CA GLY A 39 -2.34 4.62 23.81
C GLY A 39 -3.19 3.44 23.34
N LEU A 40 -2.73 2.71 22.32
CA LEU A 40 -3.40 1.51 21.78
C LEU A 40 -2.70 0.25 22.26
N ASP A 41 -3.49 -0.80 22.44
CA ASP A 41 -2.97 -2.13 22.73
C ASP A 41 -2.25 -2.69 21.49
N PRO A 42 -0.98 -3.15 21.62
CA PRO A 42 -0.22 -3.74 20.52
C PRO A 42 -0.90 -4.94 19.87
N ASP A 43 -1.60 -5.78 20.66
CA ASP A 43 -2.26 -6.99 20.16
C ASP A 43 -3.50 -6.63 19.32
N HIS A 44 -4.25 -5.62 19.72
CA HIS A 44 -5.35 -5.09 18.88
C HIS A 44 -4.83 -4.56 17.55
N VAL A 45 -3.72 -3.82 17.55
CA VAL A 45 -3.12 -3.29 16.32
C VAL A 45 -2.61 -4.42 15.43
N TRP A 46 -1.89 -5.40 15.99
CA TRP A 46 -1.41 -6.56 15.24
C TRP A 46 -2.58 -7.35 14.62
N ASN A 47 -3.56 -7.73 15.42
CA ASN A 47 -4.71 -8.52 14.97
C ASN A 47 -5.51 -7.79 13.88
N LEU A 48 -5.78 -6.49 14.06
CA LEU A 48 -6.43 -5.69 13.05
C LEU A 48 -5.64 -5.67 11.73
N GLY A 49 -4.32 -5.50 11.80
CA GLY A 49 -3.45 -5.52 10.64
C GLY A 49 -3.52 -6.85 9.89
N VAL A 50 -3.45 -7.98 10.62
CA VAL A 50 -3.59 -9.33 10.04
C VAL A 50 -4.96 -9.50 9.38
N TYR A 51 -6.04 -9.10 10.07
CA TYR A 51 -7.39 -9.20 9.50
C TYR A 51 -7.56 -8.33 8.24
N MET A 52 -7.00 -7.12 8.24
CA MET A 52 -7.04 -6.26 7.04
C MET A 52 -6.28 -6.90 5.86
N VAL A 53 -5.13 -7.52 6.10
CA VAL A 53 -4.36 -8.20 5.04
C VAL A 53 -5.13 -9.39 4.49
N LEU A 54 -5.66 -10.25 5.36
CA LEU A 54 -6.44 -11.42 4.92
C LEU A 54 -7.70 -11.00 4.16
N ALA A 55 -8.41 -9.98 4.65
CA ALA A 55 -9.58 -9.43 3.98
C ALA A 55 -9.23 -8.78 2.63
N ALA A 56 -8.10 -8.09 2.54
CA ALA A 56 -7.62 -7.50 1.29
C ALA A 56 -7.34 -8.59 0.24
N LEU A 57 -6.66 -9.67 0.63
CA LEU A 57 -6.39 -10.80 -0.26
C LEU A 57 -7.68 -11.48 -0.73
N ALA A 58 -8.59 -11.76 0.19
CA ALA A 58 -9.89 -12.36 -0.15
C ALA A 58 -10.73 -11.43 -1.02
N GLY A 59 -10.85 -10.15 -0.65
CA GLY A 59 -11.64 -9.16 -1.38
C GLY A 59 -11.11 -8.89 -2.78
N ALA A 60 -9.78 -8.86 -2.96
CA ALA A 60 -9.17 -8.71 -4.28
C ALA A 60 -9.54 -9.89 -5.21
N LYS A 61 -9.64 -11.12 -4.66
CA LYS A 61 -10.06 -12.32 -5.40
C LYS A 61 -11.55 -12.33 -5.70
N VAL A 62 -12.37 -12.03 -4.70
CA VAL A 62 -13.83 -11.92 -4.88
C VAL A 62 -14.15 -10.91 -5.98
N TRP A 63 -13.50 -9.74 -5.94
CA TRP A 63 -13.70 -8.71 -6.96
C TRP A 63 -13.21 -9.11 -8.35
N LEU A 64 -12.13 -9.89 -8.45
CA LEU A 64 -11.65 -10.47 -9.71
C LEU A 64 -12.73 -11.36 -10.34
N ILE A 65 -13.34 -12.23 -9.53
CA ILE A 65 -14.42 -13.13 -9.99
C ILE A 65 -15.63 -12.33 -10.49
N PHE A 66 -15.99 -11.25 -9.79
CA PHE A 66 -17.08 -10.37 -10.24
C PHE A 66 -16.71 -9.58 -11.50
N ALA A 67 -15.48 -9.11 -11.65
CA ALA A 67 -15.03 -8.38 -12.83
C ALA A 67 -15.08 -9.25 -14.10
N ASP A 68 -14.71 -10.53 -13.96
CA ASP A 68 -14.72 -11.51 -15.05
C ASP A 68 -15.86 -12.52 -14.90
N TRP A 69 -17.02 -12.08 -14.43
CA TRP A 69 -18.16 -12.93 -14.09
C TRP A 69 -18.59 -13.87 -15.22
N GLN A 70 -18.55 -13.41 -16.47
CA GLN A 70 -18.95 -14.23 -17.62
C GLN A 70 -18.03 -15.45 -17.78
N TYR A 71 -16.73 -15.29 -17.56
CA TYR A 71 -15.75 -16.38 -17.61
C TYR A 71 -15.97 -17.38 -16.48
N TYR A 72 -16.03 -16.90 -15.23
CA TYR A 72 -16.13 -17.77 -14.05
C TYR A 72 -17.48 -18.47 -13.93
N ARG A 73 -18.54 -17.87 -14.45
CA ARG A 73 -19.86 -18.53 -14.56
C ARG A 73 -19.83 -19.74 -15.50
N GLN A 74 -19.06 -19.66 -16.59
CA GLN A 74 -18.88 -20.75 -17.54
C GLN A 74 -17.88 -21.80 -17.07
N ASN A 75 -16.91 -21.39 -16.24
CA ASN A 75 -15.84 -22.23 -15.74
C ASN A 75 -15.78 -22.18 -14.18
N PRO A 76 -16.79 -22.68 -13.46
CA PRO A 76 -16.85 -22.56 -12.01
C PRO A 76 -15.71 -23.27 -11.27
N GLY A 77 -15.14 -24.33 -11.87
CA GLY A 77 -13.96 -25.04 -11.34
C GLY A 77 -12.71 -24.17 -11.27
N ASP A 78 -12.63 -23.13 -12.11
CA ASP A 78 -11.46 -22.24 -12.14
C ASP A 78 -11.42 -21.24 -10.97
N ILE A 79 -12.53 -21.04 -10.27
CA ILE A 79 -12.60 -20.13 -9.10
C ILE A 79 -11.54 -20.49 -8.03
N LEU A 80 -11.38 -21.79 -7.78
CA LEU A 80 -10.40 -22.33 -6.82
C LEU A 80 -9.15 -22.90 -7.50
N SER A 81 -8.98 -22.69 -8.81
CA SER A 81 -7.81 -23.19 -9.53
C SER A 81 -6.52 -22.53 -9.04
N TRP A 82 -5.41 -23.26 -9.16
CA TRP A 82 -4.08 -22.74 -8.81
C TRP A 82 -3.71 -21.49 -9.61
N SER A 83 -4.12 -21.42 -10.87
CA SER A 83 -3.93 -20.23 -11.72
C SER A 83 -4.66 -19.02 -11.19
N THR A 84 -5.94 -19.15 -10.80
CA THR A 84 -6.72 -18.07 -10.20
C THR A 84 -6.15 -17.65 -8.83
N LEU A 85 -5.69 -18.60 -8.01
CA LEU A 85 -5.05 -18.29 -6.73
C LEU A 85 -3.74 -17.51 -6.91
N GLN A 86 -2.95 -17.82 -7.93
CA GLN A 86 -1.71 -17.09 -8.25
C GLN A 86 -1.94 -15.79 -9.01
N ALA A 87 -3.04 -15.65 -9.74
CA ALA A 87 -3.37 -14.42 -10.46
C ALA A 87 -3.41 -13.22 -9.52
N GLY A 88 -3.01 -12.05 -10.00
CA GLY A 88 -3.24 -10.79 -9.30
C GLY A 88 -4.74 -10.56 -9.07
N GLY A 89 -5.13 -10.04 -7.92
CA GLY A 89 -6.52 -9.65 -7.68
C GLY A 89 -6.78 -8.19 -8.10
N VAL A 90 -8.04 -7.78 -8.04
CA VAL A 90 -8.43 -6.39 -8.28
C VAL A 90 -8.11 -5.55 -7.04
N TRP A 91 -7.20 -4.60 -7.19
CA TRP A 91 -6.70 -3.78 -6.08
C TRP A 91 -7.81 -3.06 -5.29
N TYR A 92 -8.79 -2.49 -6.00
CA TYR A 92 -9.93 -1.79 -5.36
C TYR A 92 -10.76 -2.71 -4.47
N GLY A 93 -10.96 -3.97 -4.88
CA GLY A 93 -11.68 -4.96 -4.07
C GLY A 93 -10.96 -5.26 -2.77
N GLY A 94 -9.63 -5.38 -2.82
CA GLY A 94 -8.80 -5.54 -1.63
C GLY A 94 -8.86 -4.33 -0.69
N LEU A 95 -8.73 -3.12 -1.25
CA LEU A 95 -8.80 -1.87 -0.47
C LEU A 95 -10.15 -1.71 0.23
N LEU A 96 -11.27 -1.92 -0.49
CA LEU A 96 -12.61 -1.76 0.07
C LEU A 96 -12.87 -2.77 1.20
N THR A 97 -12.48 -4.03 1.02
CA THR A 97 -12.65 -5.05 2.06
C THR A 97 -11.78 -4.79 3.29
N ALA A 98 -10.53 -4.37 3.11
CA ALA A 98 -9.67 -3.97 4.22
C ALA A 98 -10.26 -2.78 5.00
N LEU A 99 -10.84 -1.80 4.30
CA LEU A 99 -11.49 -0.64 4.92
C LEU A 99 -12.74 -1.05 5.71
N VAL A 100 -13.55 -1.97 5.18
CA VAL A 100 -14.71 -2.52 5.90
C VAL A 100 -14.26 -3.20 7.19
N ILE A 101 -13.22 -4.03 7.15
CA ILE A 101 -12.67 -4.68 8.34
C ILE A 101 -12.11 -3.65 9.34
N LEU A 102 -11.38 -2.65 8.86
CA LEU A 102 -10.89 -1.55 9.71
C LEU A 102 -12.04 -0.88 10.45
N ILE A 103 -13.12 -0.53 9.73
CA ILE A 103 -14.28 0.16 10.30
C ILE A 103 -15.01 -0.75 11.30
N ALA A 104 -15.29 -2.00 10.94
CA ALA A 104 -15.99 -2.95 11.79
C ALA A 104 -15.21 -3.23 13.07
N TYR A 105 -13.93 -3.55 12.96
CA TYR A 105 -13.07 -3.87 14.10
C TYR A 105 -12.88 -2.66 15.02
N ALA A 106 -12.57 -1.49 14.46
CA ALA A 106 -12.35 -0.28 15.26
C ALA A 106 -13.62 0.13 16.03
N ARG A 107 -14.82 -0.03 15.42
CA ARG A 107 -16.10 0.21 16.11
C ARG A 107 -16.35 -0.81 17.21
N HIS A 108 -16.15 -2.09 16.92
CA HIS A 108 -16.34 -3.18 17.89
C HIS A 108 -15.42 -3.02 19.10
N ALA A 109 -14.13 -2.78 18.88
CA ALA A 109 -13.13 -2.60 19.90
C ALA A 109 -13.08 -1.18 20.51
N LYS A 110 -13.97 -0.26 20.05
CA LYS A 110 -14.05 1.15 20.48
C LYS A 110 -12.72 1.91 20.32
N LEU A 111 -11.96 1.60 19.26
CA LEU A 111 -10.67 2.22 18.97
C LEU A 111 -10.85 3.52 18.17
N SER A 112 -9.97 4.48 18.41
CA SER A 112 -9.93 5.73 17.65
C SER A 112 -9.38 5.51 16.24
N PHE A 113 -10.17 5.82 15.21
CA PHE A 113 -9.71 5.76 13.80
C PHE A 113 -8.50 6.66 13.53
N ALA A 114 -8.48 7.84 14.16
CA ALA A 114 -7.38 8.77 13.98
C ALA A 114 -6.08 8.23 14.58
N SER A 115 -6.14 7.64 15.77
CA SER A 115 -4.99 7.03 16.43
C SER A 115 -4.50 5.78 15.67
N LEU A 116 -5.42 4.94 15.16
CA LEU A 116 -5.08 3.81 14.30
C LEU A 116 -4.39 4.29 13.01
N GLY A 117 -4.94 5.32 12.36
CA GLY A 117 -4.33 5.92 11.17
C GLY A 117 -2.89 6.38 11.44
N ASP A 118 -2.65 7.07 12.54
CA ASP A 118 -1.32 7.55 12.93
C ASP A 118 -0.34 6.41 13.20
N VAL A 119 -0.80 5.33 13.83
CA VAL A 119 0.03 4.13 14.08
C VAL A 119 0.41 3.45 12.78
N TYR A 120 -0.53 3.32 11.82
CA TYR A 120 -0.27 2.66 10.55
C TYR A 120 0.43 3.54 9.51
N ALA A 121 0.53 4.86 9.67
CA ALA A 121 1.08 5.76 8.65
C ALA A 121 2.50 5.39 8.19
N ALA A 122 3.47 5.29 9.11
CA ALA A 122 4.84 4.88 8.78
C ALA A 122 4.94 3.41 8.32
N PRO A 123 4.23 2.43 8.94
CA PRO A 123 4.11 1.06 8.43
C PRO A 123 3.61 0.96 6.98
N LEU A 124 2.59 1.73 6.61
CA LEU A 124 2.07 1.76 5.24
C LEU A 124 3.12 2.27 4.25
N ALA A 125 3.80 3.38 4.58
CA ALA A 125 4.90 3.90 3.77
C ALA A 125 6.02 2.85 3.60
N LEU A 126 6.42 2.18 4.69
CA LEU A 126 7.45 1.15 4.68
C LEU A 126 7.06 -0.04 3.79
N GLY A 127 5.87 -0.59 4.00
CA GLY A 127 5.35 -1.71 3.21
C GLY A 127 5.21 -1.35 1.73
N HIS A 128 4.76 -0.13 1.43
CA HIS A 128 4.65 0.37 0.06
C HIS A 128 6.03 0.50 -0.60
N GLY A 129 7.01 1.12 0.07
CA GLY A 129 8.37 1.25 -0.46
C GLY A 129 9.00 -0.11 -0.79
N ILE A 130 8.87 -1.10 0.11
CA ILE A 130 9.34 -2.47 -0.14
C ILE A 130 8.56 -3.13 -1.29
N GLY A 131 7.24 -2.93 -1.36
CA GLY A 131 6.41 -3.40 -2.46
C GLY A 131 6.85 -2.84 -3.81
N ARG A 132 7.30 -1.57 -3.87
CA ARG A 132 7.85 -0.95 -5.09
C ARG A 132 9.19 -1.57 -5.52
N LEU A 133 10.03 -2.00 -4.60
CA LEU A 133 11.20 -2.81 -4.94
C LEU A 133 10.76 -4.16 -5.56
N GLY A 134 9.66 -4.73 -5.07
CA GLY A 134 9.02 -5.90 -5.68
C GLY A 134 8.56 -5.65 -7.11
N CYS A 135 7.89 -4.52 -7.38
CA CYS A 135 7.50 -4.09 -8.72
C CYS A 135 8.71 -3.94 -9.65
N PHE A 136 9.82 -3.38 -9.14
CA PHE A 136 11.05 -3.26 -9.89
C PHE A 136 11.64 -4.63 -10.26
N ALA A 137 11.70 -5.57 -9.31
CA ALA A 137 12.16 -6.93 -9.56
C ALA A 137 11.27 -7.68 -10.57
N ALA A 138 9.95 -7.45 -10.54
CA ALA A 138 8.97 -8.03 -11.47
C ALA A 138 8.98 -7.37 -12.86
N GLY A 139 9.43 -6.11 -12.95
CA GLY A 139 9.44 -5.33 -14.19
C GLY A 139 8.14 -4.57 -14.49
N CYS A 140 7.14 -4.61 -13.63
CA CYS A 140 5.89 -3.87 -13.81
C CYS A 140 6.02 -2.40 -13.37
N CYS A 141 5.02 -1.58 -13.73
CA CYS A 141 4.95 -0.17 -13.28
C CYS A 141 6.14 0.70 -13.73
N TYR A 142 6.69 0.41 -14.87
CA TYR A 142 7.84 1.12 -15.46
C TYR A 142 7.47 2.54 -15.95
N GLY A 143 8.50 3.34 -16.18
CA GLY A 143 8.35 4.70 -16.70
C GLY A 143 8.45 4.80 -18.22
N LYS A 144 8.32 6.03 -18.72
CA LYS A 144 8.54 6.38 -20.12
C LYS A 144 9.98 6.12 -20.54
N PRO A 145 10.26 5.97 -21.85
CA PRO A 145 11.63 5.99 -22.38
C PRO A 145 12.37 7.26 -21.93
N THR A 146 13.68 7.11 -21.65
CA THR A 146 14.50 8.22 -21.16
C THR A 146 15.93 8.14 -21.69
N SER A 147 16.56 9.28 -21.89
CA SER A 147 17.99 9.41 -22.16
C SER A 147 18.81 9.70 -20.91
N MET A 148 18.19 9.76 -19.75
CA MET A 148 18.89 10.03 -18.50
C MET A 148 19.90 8.92 -18.16
N PRO A 149 21.06 9.25 -17.55
CA PRO A 149 22.12 8.26 -17.27
C PRO A 149 21.71 7.17 -16.26
N TRP A 150 20.64 7.37 -15.51
CA TRP A 150 20.07 6.37 -14.60
C TRP A 150 18.87 5.62 -15.20
N GLY A 151 18.60 5.76 -16.51
CA GLY A 151 17.62 4.95 -17.21
C GLY A 151 17.95 3.45 -17.09
N ILE A 152 16.96 2.63 -16.78
CA ILE A 152 17.12 1.17 -16.60
C ILE A 152 16.62 0.44 -17.85
N VAL A 153 17.46 -0.43 -18.38
CA VAL A 153 17.10 -1.34 -19.47
C VAL A 153 16.61 -2.67 -18.88
N PHE A 154 15.36 -3.00 -19.19
CA PHE A 154 14.77 -4.27 -18.79
C PHE A 154 15.08 -5.36 -19.82
N THR A 155 15.49 -6.54 -19.33
CA THR A 155 16.01 -7.63 -20.20
C THR A 155 15.28 -8.97 -20.02
N SER A 156 14.28 -9.05 -19.14
CA SER A 156 13.58 -10.31 -18.86
C SER A 156 12.45 -10.57 -19.86
N PRO A 157 12.56 -11.62 -20.73
CA PRO A 157 11.46 -12.00 -21.62
C PRO A 157 10.19 -12.40 -20.84
N TYR A 158 10.36 -12.98 -19.66
CA TYR A 158 9.25 -13.34 -18.78
C TYR A 158 8.46 -12.10 -18.33
N ALA A 159 9.15 -11.03 -17.91
CA ALA A 159 8.49 -9.78 -17.54
C ALA A 159 7.76 -9.15 -18.75
N HIS A 160 8.35 -9.24 -19.95
CA HIS A 160 7.69 -8.77 -21.18
C HIS A 160 6.38 -9.54 -21.44
N GLN A 161 6.40 -10.87 -21.32
CA GLN A 161 5.21 -11.71 -21.56
C GLN A 161 4.09 -11.47 -20.56
N ILE A 162 4.41 -11.28 -19.28
CA ILE A 162 3.40 -11.20 -18.21
C ILE A 162 2.86 -9.77 -18.01
N VAL A 163 3.72 -8.75 -18.11
CA VAL A 163 3.35 -7.36 -17.76
C VAL A 163 3.65 -6.35 -18.87
N GLY A 164 4.02 -6.81 -20.07
CA GLY A 164 4.24 -5.94 -21.23
C GLY A 164 5.47 -5.03 -21.14
N THR A 165 6.45 -5.35 -20.28
CA THR A 165 7.64 -4.51 -20.08
C THR A 165 8.42 -4.36 -21.38
N PRO A 166 8.70 -3.13 -21.90
CA PRO A 166 9.56 -2.93 -23.05
C PRO A 166 10.97 -3.45 -22.78
N LEU A 167 11.53 -4.21 -23.73
CA LEU A 167 12.88 -4.75 -23.65
C LEU A 167 13.87 -3.90 -24.46
N GLY A 168 15.10 -3.78 -23.97
CA GLY A 168 16.19 -3.14 -24.72
C GLY A 168 16.10 -1.62 -24.78
N VAL A 169 15.12 -0.99 -24.13
CA VAL A 169 14.90 0.45 -24.11
C VAL A 169 15.19 0.99 -22.71
N PRO A 170 16.00 2.07 -22.55
CA PRO A 170 16.18 2.74 -21.27
C PRO A 170 14.86 3.39 -20.81
N LEU A 171 14.36 3.01 -19.64
CA LEU A 171 13.12 3.52 -19.06
C LEU A 171 13.40 4.22 -17.72
N HIS A 172 12.57 5.22 -17.40
CA HIS A 172 12.56 5.79 -16.04
C HIS A 172 12.23 4.69 -15.02
N PRO A 173 13.08 4.44 -14.01
CA PRO A 173 12.79 3.46 -12.95
C PRO A 173 11.82 4.04 -11.92
N THR A 174 10.58 4.29 -12.33
CA THR A 174 9.55 4.92 -11.51
C THR A 174 9.25 4.15 -10.22
N GLN A 175 9.47 2.83 -10.22
CA GLN A 175 9.37 1.99 -9.04
C GLN A 175 10.41 2.41 -7.97
N LEU A 176 11.64 2.71 -8.39
CA LEU A 176 12.71 3.15 -7.49
C LEU A 176 12.47 4.59 -7.01
N TYR A 177 11.89 5.45 -7.86
CA TYR A 177 11.52 6.81 -7.44
C TYR A 177 10.48 6.76 -6.32
N GLU A 178 9.41 5.95 -6.50
CA GLU A 178 8.41 5.77 -5.45
C GLU A 178 8.99 5.10 -4.20
N ALA A 179 9.83 4.06 -4.35
CA ALA A 179 10.46 3.40 -3.21
C ALA A 179 11.32 4.36 -2.38
N ALA A 180 12.16 5.15 -3.05
CA ALA A 180 13.01 6.15 -2.37
C ALA A 180 12.17 7.20 -1.65
N ALA A 181 11.13 7.74 -2.30
CA ALA A 181 10.23 8.69 -1.68
C ALA A 181 9.49 8.09 -0.47
N GLU A 182 9.04 6.83 -0.55
CA GLU A 182 8.39 6.17 0.57
C GLU A 182 9.34 5.92 1.75
N PHE A 183 10.60 5.57 1.52
CA PHE A 183 11.58 5.45 2.61
C PHE A 183 11.90 6.80 3.25
N ILE A 184 11.92 7.89 2.46
CA ILE A 184 12.03 9.25 3.00
C ILE A 184 10.77 9.58 3.84
N ASN A 185 9.58 9.24 3.33
CA ASN A 185 8.33 9.40 4.07
C ASN A 185 8.35 8.64 5.39
N VAL A 186 8.87 7.40 5.43
CA VAL A 186 9.07 6.65 6.68
C VAL A 186 9.90 7.46 7.67
N GLY A 187 11.04 8.00 7.25
CA GLY A 187 11.90 8.83 8.10
C GLY A 187 11.18 10.05 8.67
N ILE A 188 10.44 10.77 7.80
CA ILE A 188 9.64 11.94 8.21
C ILE A 188 8.55 11.53 9.22
N LEU A 189 7.77 10.49 8.92
CA LEU A 189 6.67 10.04 9.77
C LEU A 189 7.15 9.50 11.13
N LEU A 190 8.31 8.83 11.15
CA LEU A 190 8.92 8.40 12.39
C LEU A 190 9.39 9.59 13.24
N SER A 191 9.95 10.64 12.62
CA SER A 191 10.38 11.86 13.31
C SER A 191 9.22 12.68 13.89
N LEU A 192 8.08 12.72 13.19
CA LEU A 192 6.85 13.36 13.67
C LEU A 192 6.36 12.72 14.98
N GLY A 193 6.50 11.42 15.12
CA GLY A 193 6.20 10.66 16.32
C GLY A 193 4.71 10.52 16.61
N VAL A 194 4.25 9.27 16.70
CA VAL A 194 2.90 8.95 17.16
C VAL A 194 2.79 9.34 18.64
N GLY A 195 1.64 9.89 19.04
CA GLY A 195 1.39 10.36 20.42
C GLY A 195 1.98 11.74 20.76
N LYS A 196 2.91 12.26 19.94
CA LYS A 196 3.45 13.62 20.10
C LYS A 196 2.59 14.69 19.41
N ARG A 197 1.65 14.27 18.58
CA ARG A 197 0.78 15.11 17.76
C ARG A 197 -0.67 14.81 18.06
N ALA A 198 -1.57 15.71 17.62
CA ALA A 198 -3.00 15.44 17.74
C ALA A 198 -3.38 14.23 16.86
N PRO A 199 -4.31 13.36 17.33
CA PRO A 199 -4.71 12.17 16.57
C PRO A 199 -5.18 12.52 15.16
N GLY A 200 -4.64 11.79 14.17
CA GLY A 200 -4.91 11.99 12.75
C GLY A 200 -3.93 12.91 12.02
N GLN A 201 -2.98 13.56 12.72
CA GLN A 201 -1.98 14.41 12.06
C GLN A 201 -0.90 13.60 11.35
N VAL A 202 -0.46 12.48 11.91
CA VAL A 202 0.60 11.66 11.28
C VAL A 202 0.09 10.98 10.02
N ILE A 203 -1.14 10.44 10.04
CA ILE A 203 -1.76 9.90 8.82
C ILE A 203 -2.09 11.00 7.82
N GLY A 204 -2.45 12.21 8.27
CA GLY A 204 -2.63 13.39 7.43
C GLY A 204 -1.34 13.78 6.72
N ALA A 205 -0.21 13.80 7.44
CA ALA A 205 1.10 14.02 6.84
C ALA A 205 1.43 12.96 5.78
N TYR A 206 1.16 11.67 6.07
CA TYR A 206 1.37 10.61 5.10
C TYR A 206 0.51 10.78 3.85
N ALA A 207 -0.79 11.06 4.01
CA ALA A 207 -1.68 11.30 2.87
C ALA A 207 -1.17 12.44 1.97
N PHE A 208 -0.68 13.53 2.57
CA PHE A 208 -0.10 14.64 1.82
C PHE A 208 1.19 14.24 1.09
N LEU A 209 2.15 13.63 1.80
CA LEU A 209 3.44 13.23 1.26
C LEU A 209 3.28 12.16 0.16
N TYR A 210 2.43 11.16 0.39
CA TYR A 210 2.12 10.16 -0.62
C TYR A 210 1.44 10.76 -1.84
N GLY A 211 0.45 11.64 -1.63
CA GLY A 211 -0.19 12.35 -2.73
C GLY A 211 0.80 13.15 -3.56
N LEU A 212 1.74 13.86 -2.93
CA LEU A 212 2.80 14.60 -3.61
C LEU A 212 3.73 13.67 -4.41
N THR A 213 4.19 12.59 -3.79
CA THR A 213 5.01 11.57 -4.46
C THR A 213 4.29 11.00 -5.68
N ARG A 214 3.03 10.58 -5.49
CA ARG A 214 2.25 9.93 -6.55
C ARG A 214 1.93 10.88 -7.69
N PHE A 215 1.61 12.14 -7.38
CA PHE A 215 1.40 13.19 -8.38
C PHE A 215 2.66 13.41 -9.24
N THR A 216 3.82 13.52 -8.58
CA THR A 216 5.10 13.80 -9.25
C THR A 216 5.55 12.60 -10.10
N VAL A 217 5.52 11.38 -9.56
CA VAL A 217 5.98 10.19 -10.29
C VAL A 217 5.10 9.89 -11.49
N GLU A 218 3.83 10.29 -11.45
CA GLU A 218 2.89 10.08 -12.54
C GLU A 218 3.33 10.72 -13.87
N PHE A 219 4.10 11.80 -13.85
CA PHE A 219 4.65 12.42 -15.06
C PHE A 219 5.65 11.51 -15.80
N PHE A 220 6.33 10.65 -15.05
CA PHE A 220 7.36 9.75 -15.58
C PHE A 220 6.83 8.36 -15.91
N ARG A 221 5.61 8.03 -15.52
CA ARG A 221 4.98 6.71 -15.75
C ARG A 221 4.75 6.47 -17.25
N GLY A 222 5.04 5.24 -17.73
CA GLY A 222 4.93 4.82 -19.12
C GLY A 222 4.13 3.53 -19.34
N ASP A 223 3.70 2.85 -18.29
CA ASP A 223 2.93 1.62 -18.37
C ASP A 223 1.49 1.84 -18.90
N PRO A 224 0.90 0.83 -19.59
CA PRO A 224 -0.45 0.93 -20.15
C PRO A 224 -1.52 0.97 -19.03
N GLY A 225 -2.76 1.31 -19.40
CA GLY A 225 -3.90 1.34 -18.47
C GLY A 225 -4.07 2.65 -17.71
N ARG A 226 -3.38 3.71 -18.10
CA ARG A 226 -3.52 5.04 -17.53
C ARG A 226 -4.72 5.74 -18.15
N THR A 227 -5.65 6.21 -17.32
CA THR A 227 -6.84 6.93 -17.78
C THR A 227 -6.51 8.42 -17.91
N PRO A 228 -6.38 8.95 -19.16
CA PRO A 228 -6.18 10.36 -19.36
C PRO A 228 -7.47 11.14 -19.09
N LEU A 229 -7.34 12.32 -18.52
CA LEU A 229 -8.42 13.28 -18.30
C LEU A 229 -8.09 14.60 -19.01
N ALA A 230 -9.11 15.40 -19.29
CA ALA A 230 -8.97 16.73 -19.89
C ALA A 230 -8.05 16.75 -21.13
N GLY A 231 -8.31 15.86 -22.10
CA GLY A 231 -7.51 15.78 -23.33
C GLY A 231 -6.08 15.27 -23.14
N GLY A 232 -5.78 14.61 -22.02
CA GLY A 232 -4.45 14.07 -21.71
C GLY A 232 -3.57 14.97 -20.85
N ALA A 233 -4.05 16.13 -20.43
CA ALA A 233 -3.29 17.06 -19.59
C ALA A 233 -3.00 16.47 -18.20
N PHE A 234 -3.94 15.69 -17.65
CA PHE A 234 -3.83 15.03 -16.34
C PHE A 234 -4.26 13.57 -16.43
N SER A 235 -3.82 12.77 -15.46
CA SER A 235 -4.33 11.41 -15.25
C SER A 235 -5.31 11.37 -14.08
N LEU A 236 -6.18 10.35 -14.06
CA LEU A 236 -7.06 10.09 -12.92
C LEU A 236 -6.26 9.96 -11.60
N MET A 237 -5.05 9.40 -11.68
CA MET A 237 -4.17 9.26 -10.52
C MET A 237 -3.65 10.61 -10.00
N GLN A 238 -3.40 11.58 -10.87
CA GLN A 238 -3.03 12.93 -10.45
C GLN A 238 -4.18 13.64 -9.74
N VAL A 239 -5.40 13.51 -10.23
CA VAL A 239 -6.60 14.06 -9.57
C VAL A 239 -6.81 13.43 -8.19
N ALA A 240 -6.71 12.10 -8.10
CA ALA A 240 -6.77 11.40 -6.81
C ALA A 240 -5.66 11.83 -5.85
N SER A 241 -4.45 12.08 -6.37
CA SER A 241 -3.30 12.56 -5.59
C SER A 241 -3.55 13.95 -5.02
N VAL A 242 -4.15 14.87 -5.80
CA VAL A 242 -4.55 16.19 -5.30
C VAL A 242 -5.60 16.04 -4.19
N GLY A 243 -6.59 15.16 -4.36
CA GLY A 243 -7.56 14.85 -3.31
C GLY A 243 -6.91 14.37 -2.01
N LEU A 244 -5.91 13.49 -2.11
CA LEU A 244 -5.14 13.02 -0.96
C LEU A 244 -4.33 14.14 -0.29
N MET A 245 -3.69 15.02 -1.08
CA MET A 245 -2.98 16.19 -0.53
C MET A 245 -3.91 17.12 0.22
N LEU A 246 -5.09 17.41 -0.33
CA LEU A 246 -6.09 18.27 0.32
C LEU A 246 -6.61 17.62 1.60
N LEU A 247 -6.92 16.32 1.57
CA LEU A 247 -7.33 15.57 2.76
C LEU A 247 -6.23 15.57 3.82
N GLY A 248 -4.99 15.33 3.42
CA GLY A 248 -3.83 15.35 4.32
C GLY A 248 -3.61 16.70 4.98
N ALA A 249 -3.67 17.77 4.19
CA ALA A 249 -3.60 19.15 4.70
C ALA A 249 -4.76 19.45 5.67
N TRP A 250 -5.98 19.07 5.32
CA TRP A 250 -7.14 19.25 6.18
C TRP A 250 -6.98 18.50 7.51
N LEU A 251 -6.54 17.23 7.50
CA LEU A 251 -6.26 16.45 8.70
C LEU A 251 -5.18 17.08 9.57
N TRP A 252 -4.16 17.68 8.95
CA TRP A 252 -3.08 18.35 9.67
C TRP A 252 -3.51 19.64 10.35
N PHE A 253 -4.31 20.48 9.66
CA PHE A 253 -4.69 21.81 10.13
C PHE A 253 -6.04 21.84 10.87
N ARG A 254 -6.83 20.74 10.85
CA ARG A 254 -8.12 20.73 11.53
C ARG A 254 -7.99 21.14 13.00
N PRO A 255 -8.98 21.90 13.56
CA PRO A 255 -8.97 22.29 14.96
C PRO A 255 -8.82 21.08 15.86
N ARG A 256 -7.97 21.17 16.87
CA ARG A 256 -7.77 20.13 17.88
C ARG A 256 -9.06 20.04 18.71
N PHE A 257 -10.00 19.20 18.31
CA PHE A 257 -11.06 18.81 19.24
C PHE A 257 -10.35 18.14 20.41
N ALA A 258 -10.55 18.72 21.61
CA ALA A 258 -9.87 18.34 22.83
C ALA A 258 -9.78 16.82 22.94
N ALA A 259 -8.54 16.30 22.97
CA ALA A 259 -8.31 14.91 23.29
C ALA A 259 -9.01 14.67 24.64
N ARG A 260 -9.99 13.77 24.68
CA ARG A 260 -10.50 13.27 25.95
C ARG A 260 -9.28 12.77 26.72
N PRO A 261 -9.06 13.25 27.97
CA PRO A 261 -7.98 12.71 28.80
C PRO A 261 -8.16 11.20 28.85
N ALA A 262 -7.06 10.47 28.61
CA ALA A 262 -7.06 9.03 28.79
C ALA A 262 -7.62 8.71 30.18
N PRO A 263 -8.48 7.68 30.32
CA PRO A 263 -8.96 7.27 31.64
C PRO A 263 -7.74 6.98 32.52
N SER A 264 -7.67 7.68 33.65
CA SER A 264 -6.63 7.47 34.66
C SER A 264 -6.52 5.97 34.95
N ARG A 265 -5.30 5.41 34.83
CA ARG A 265 -5.03 4.04 35.26
C ARG A 265 -5.58 3.87 36.68
N PRO A 266 -6.37 2.84 36.97
CA PRO A 266 -6.71 2.51 38.37
C PRO A 266 -5.42 2.37 39.11
N GLY A 267 -5.28 3.09 40.22
CA GLY A 267 -4.14 3.00 41.12
C GLY A 267 -3.94 1.56 41.59
N PRO A 268 -2.71 1.18 42.02
CA PRO A 268 -2.47 -0.14 42.53
C PRO A 268 -3.44 -0.41 43.67
N VAL A 269 -4.21 -1.52 43.56
CA VAL A 269 -5.03 -2.03 44.66
C VAL A 269 -4.03 -2.46 45.73
N THR A 270 -3.93 -1.65 46.79
CA THR A 270 -3.22 -2.05 48.00
C THR A 270 -4.03 -3.15 48.66
N ALA A 271 -3.43 -4.35 48.68
CA ALA A 271 -3.92 -5.48 49.46
C ALA A 271 -3.61 -5.31 50.95
#